data_affdd4bec32797f36bfa3ce675b63b9d
#
_entry.id   affdd4bec32797f36bfa3ce675b63b9d
#
_cell.length_a   1.000
_cell.length_b   1.000
_cell.length_c   1.000
_cell.angle_alpha   90.00
_cell.angle_beta   90.00
_cell.angle_gamma   90.00
#
_symmetry.space_group_name_H-M   'P 1'
#
loop_
_entity.id
_entity.type
_entity.pdbx_description
1 polymer ?
#
loop_
_entity_poly.entity_id
_entity_poly.type
_entity_poly.pdbx_seq_one_letter_code
_entity_poly.pdbx_strand_id
1 'polypeptide(L)'
;MPAIELTSIPYTTANGLQVQRLVIALTTLDKLVNPEDLKRLEWKSRPQPGIGVILDGRAPNWVFAALAPLCLPFNVPWIATYEPRLHAAVIVHCNDPGLQPGDLVDLGKSIPQPSESRECLLNVKDVAARNSVHYQRLAIFVPEGVNTAVLKDLTLPLNLDLTRGVVLWGKAPVWLYTRLTLLARNAPWVGTYNKPLASFVIVAGQSAPGASLGDAFHLVTGPACPAILIGGPPNSGKSVLANALAIGLKRKFGPEIHMQRAHADGEGDWFVQMYANVDLQARAMELRHAAKAKYTDRFFLHHAAAVQNARETSRLVLVDFGGVPNNEDVTLLHRCTHYILISSRDDALPEWHNFCTNRGGLQCLAVIHSTLDAKLEILQRTPYLELIAGPWHRGEDKLPNESIEVVIEHASALGISV
;
A
#
# COMPACT_ATOMS: atom_id res chain seq x y z
N MET A 1 9.79 -13.45 -20.12
CA MET A 1 10.08 -12.01 -20.09
C MET A 1 10.26 -11.61 -18.63
N PRO A 2 11.17 -10.69 -18.31
CA PRO A 2 11.32 -10.19 -16.95
C PRO A 2 10.02 -9.50 -16.51
N ALA A 3 9.65 -9.65 -15.23
CA ALA A 3 8.44 -9.03 -14.69
C ALA A 3 8.61 -7.53 -14.38
N ILE A 4 9.87 -7.08 -14.26
CA ILE A 4 10.23 -5.69 -13.96
C ILE A 4 11.23 -5.21 -15.01
N GLU A 5 10.84 -4.17 -15.75
CA GLU A 5 11.71 -3.48 -16.70
C GLU A 5 12.01 -2.06 -16.18
N LEU A 6 13.25 -1.64 -16.37
CA LEU A 6 13.78 -0.37 -15.91
C LEU A 6 14.29 0.45 -17.09
N THR A 7 13.73 1.64 -17.29
CA THR A 7 14.10 2.55 -18.37
C THR A 7 14.46 3.91 -17.82
N SER A 8 15.69 4.36 -17.99
CA SER A 8 16.11 5.71 -17.66
C SER A 8 15.74 6.66 -18.80
N ILE A 9 14.93 7.67 -18.49
CA ILE A 9 14.43 8.66 -19.46
C ILE A 9 14.89 10.05 -19.01
N PRO A 10 15.54 10.84 -19.88
CA PRO A 10 15.86 12.24 -19.58
C PRO A 10 14.57 13.05 -19.33
N TYR A 11 14.63 13.92 -18.35
CA TYR A 11 13.52 14.78 -17.99
C TYR A 11 14.03 16.15 -17.53
N THR A 12 13.36 17.23 -17.95
CA THR A 12 13.63 18.59 -17.47
C THR A 12 12.50 19.03 -16.57
N THR A 13 12.81 19.37 -15.33
CA THR A 13 11.83 19.87 -14.38
C THR A 13 11.30 21.26 -14.75
N ALA A 14 10.22 21.71 -14.12
CA ALA A 14 9.62 23.01 -14.40
C ALA A 14 10.60 24.19 -14.15
N ASN A 15 11.54 24.04 -13.22
CA ASN A 15 12.59 25.03 -12.92
C ASN A 15 13.89 24.84 -13.74
N GLY A 16 13.84 23.97 -14.78
CA GLY A 16 14.97 23.76 -15.71
C GLY A 16 16.03 22.78 -15.25
N LEU A 17 15.87 22.11 -14.10
CA LEU A 17 16.83 21.11 -13.62
C LEU A 17 16.78 19.87 -14.51
N GLN A 18 17.95 19.46 -15.02
CA GLN A 18 18.10 18.22 -15.78
C GLN A 18 18.16 17.03 -14.82
N VAL A 19 17.26 16.08 -15.01
CA VAL A 19 17.15 14.87 -14.21
C VAL A 19 16.89 13.66 -15.11
N GLN A 20 16.99 12.48 -14.56
CA GLN A 20 16.55 11.26 -15.24
C GLN A 20 15.50 10.55 -14.41
N ARG A 21 14.40 10.18 -15.05
CA ARG A 21 13.37 9.34 -14.45
C ARG A 21 13.67 7.88 -14.76
N LEU A 22 13.93 7.09 -13.73
CA LEU A 22 14.03 5.63 -13.85
C LEU A 22 12.61 5.06 -13.72
N VAL A 23 12.01 4.82 -14.88
CA VAL A 23 10.64 4.30 -14.96
C VAL A 23 10.66 2.80 -14.66
N ILE A 24 9.88 2.41 -13.65
CA ILE A 24 9.68 1.04 -13.21
C ILE A 24 8.40 0.52 -13.87
N ALA A 25 8.54 -0.33 -14.88
CA ALA A 25 7.41 -0.92 -15.59
C ALA A 25 7.20 -2.38 -15.16
N LEU A 26 5.98 -2.70 -14.69
CA LEU A 26 5.56 -4.07 -14.45
C LEU A 26 4.97 -4.64 -15.75
N THR A 27 5.61 -5.66 -16.31
CA THR A 27 5.30 -6.21 -17.64
C THR A 27 4.23 -7.29 -17.61
N THR A 28 3.97 -7.87 -16.44
CA THR A 28 2.92 -8.88 -16.27
C THR A 28 1.52 -8.31 -16.53
N LEU A 29 0.61 -9.11 -17.08
CA LEU A 29 -0.76 -8.68 -17.39
C LEU A 29 -1.55 -8.26 -16.14
N ASP A 30 -1.34 -8.97 -15.06
CA ASP A 30 -1.95 -8.74 -13.74
C ASP A 30 -1.21 -7.69 -12.90
N LYS A 31 -0.11 -7.13 -13.41
CA LYS A 31 0.76 -6.18 -12.69
C LYS A 31 1.25 -6.69 -11.33
N LEU A 32 1.34 -8.01 -11.18
CA LEU A 32 1.88 -8.67 -10.01
C LEU A 32 3.35 -9.03 -10.20
N VAL A 33 4.13 -8.85 -9.15
CA VAL A 33 5.54 -9.20 -9.09
C VAL A 33 5.84 -10.01 -7.83
N ASN A 34 6.76 -10.94 -7.95
CA ASN A 34 7.27 -11.75 -6.84
C ASN A 34 8.64 -11.23 -6.39
N PRO A 35 9.04 -11.47 -5.14
CA PRO A 35 10.37 -11.07 -4.66
C PRO A 35 11.52 -11.54 -5.55
N GLU A 36 11.45 -12.76 -6.08
CA GLU A 36 12.46 -13.34 -6.98
C GLU A 36 12.64 -12.56 -8.28
N ASP A 37 11.66 -11.75 -8.69
CA ASP A 37 11.78 -10.92 -9.90
C ASP A 37 12.85 -9.84 -9.75
N LEU A 38 13.25 -9.48 -8.50
CA LEU A 38 14.41 -8.62 -8.25
C LEU A 38 15.74 -9.22 -8.75
N LYS A 39 15.84 -10.55 -8.84
CA LYS A 39 17.03 -11.24 -9.35
C LYS A 39 17.14 -11.17 -10.89
N ARG A 40 16.04 -10.75 -11.55
CA ARG A 40 15.88 -10.74 -13.01
C ARG A 40 15.47 -9.38 -13.56
N LEU A 41 15.91 -8.30 -12.90
CA LEU A 41 15.65 -6.93 -13.35
C LEU A 41 16.22 -6.71 -14.74
N GLU A 42 15.43 -6.19 -15.66
CA GLU A 42 15.89 -5.81 -16.99
C GLU A 42 16.10 -4.31 -17.09
N TRP A 43 17.35 -3.91 -17.28
CA TRP A 43 17.73 -2.53 -17.53
C TRP A 43 17.69 -2.26 -19.05
N LYS A 44 16.61 -1.68 -19.54
CA LYS A 44 16.52 -1.19 -20.93
C LYS A 44 17.48 -0.03 -21.16
N SER A 45 17.59 0.84 -20.17
CA SER A 45 18.63 1.87 -20.10
C SER A 45 19.02 2.12 -18.66
N ARG A 46 20.33 2.38 -18.44
CA ARG A 46 20.87 2.65 -17.10
C ARG A 46 20.95 4.13 -16.79
N PRO A 47 20.92 4.52 -15.52
CA PRO A 47 21.18 5.90 -15.12
C PRO A 47 22.54 6.40 -15.64
N GLN A 48 22.57 7.67 -16.06
CA GLN A 48 23.79 8.33 -16.50
C GLN A 48 24.50 8.96 -15.29
N PRO A 49 25.83 8.86 -15.20
CA PRO A 49 26.60 9.50 -14.14
C PRO A 49 26.41 11.01 -14.10
N GLY A 50 26.49 11.61 -12.94
CA GLY A 50 26.42 13.08 -12.75
C GLY A 50 25.02 13.68 -12.87
N ILE A 51 23.98 12.89 -13.17
CA ILE A 51 22.60 13.36 -13.28
C ILE A 51 21.76 12.70 -12.19
N GLY A 52 20.95 13.48 -11.47
CA GLY A 52 20.08 12.98 -10.41
C GLY A 52 19.00 12.02 -10.93
N VAL A 53 18.67 11.01 -10.15
CA VAL A 53 17.73 9.94 -10.51
C VAL A 53 16.45 10.01 -9.70
N ILE A 54 15.32 9.96 -10.38
CA ILE A 54 13.99 9.83 -9.78
C ILE A 54 13.47 8.42 -10.07
N LEU A 55 13.28 7.61 -9.02
CA LEU A 55 12.60 6.32 -9.12
C LEU A 55 11.09 6.57 -9.26
N ASP A 56 10.52 6.13 -10.39
CA ASP A 56 9.13 6.42 -10.73
C ASP A 56 8.43 5.17 -11.29
N GLY A 57 7.20 4.96 -10.87
CA GLY A 57 6.38 3.86 -11.32
C GLY A 57 5.44 3.35 -10.24
N ARG A 58 4.66 2.33 -10.56
CA ARG A 58 3.80 1.64 -9.61
C ARG A 58 4.35 0.25 -9.33
N ALA A 59 4.94 0.08 -8.17
CA ALA A 59 5.49 -1.20 -7.72
C ALA A 59 5.37 -1.28 -6.17
N PRO A 60 5.49 -2.48 -5.59
CA PRO A 60 5.59 -2.63 -4.14
C PRO A 60 6.77 -1.85 -3.55
N ASN A 61 6.66 -1.42 -2.28
CA ASN A 61 7.71 -0.63 -1.60
C ASN A 61 9.08 -1.31 -1.64
N TRP A 62 9.12 -2.65 -1.56
CA TRP A 62 10.37 -3.40 -1.61
C TRP A 62 11.10 -3.28 -2.95
N VAL A 63 10.41 -3.01 -4.07
CA VAL A 63 11.06 -2.74 -5.36
C VAL A 63 11.84 -1.43 -5.30
N PHE A 64 11.23 -0.36 -4.82
CA PHE A 64 11.90 0.94 -4.67
C PHE A 64 13.07 0.87 -3.69
N ALA A 65 12.84 0.19 -2.55
CA ALA A 65 13.86 -0.04 -1.55
C ALA A 65 15.08 -0.80 -2.11
N ALA A 66 14.85 -1.74 -3.03
CA ALA A 66 15.91 -2.48 -3.71
C ALA A 66 16.63 -1.65 -4.79
N LEU A 67 15.89 -0.84 -5.55
CA LEU A 67 16.45 -0.09 -6.67
C LEU A 67 17.36 1.06 -6.23
N ALA A 68 17.09 1.72 -5.11
CA ALA A 68 17.91 2.84 -4.69
C ALA A 68 19.38 2.45 -4.39
N PRO A 69 19.68 1.40 -3.61
CA PRO A 69 21.06 0.90 -3.48
C PRO A 69 21.69 0.48 -4.83
N LEU A 70 20.90 -0.10 -5.74
CA LEU A 70 21.37 -0.51 -7.07
C LEU A 70 21.70 0.68 -7.98
N CYS A 71 21.20 1.89 -7.68
CA CYS A 71 21.55 3.10 -8.43
C CYS A 71 22.87 3.74 -7.96
N LEU A 72 23.36 3.48 -6.73
CA LEU A 72 24.57 4.09 -6.20
C LEU A 72 25.82 3.86 -7.07
N PRO A 73 26.07 2.65 -7.64
CA PRO A 73 27.23 2.40 -8.48
C PRO A 73 27.28 3.22 -9.78
N PHE A 74 26.16 3.84 -10.19
CA PHE A 74 26.12 4.70 -11.39
C PHE A 74 26.64 6.11 -11.15
N ASN A 75 27.18 6.41 -9.96
CA ASN A 75 27.72 7.72 -9.60
C ASN A 75 26.73 8.88 -9.85
N VAL A 76 25.49 8.68 -9.40
CA VAL A 76 24.45 9.70 -9.45
C VAL A 76 24.58 10.64 -8.25
N PRO A 77 24.43 11.97 -8.41
CA PRO A 77 24.60 12.93 -7.31
C PRO A 77 23.51 12.80 -6.22
N TRP A 78 22.33 12.39 -6.60
CA TRP A 78 21.23 12.15 -5.69
C TRP A 78 20.22 11.15 -6.27
N ILE A 79 19.43 10.54 -5.36
CA ILE A 79 18.34 9.62 -5.68
C ILE A 79 17.08 10.15 -4.99
N ALA A 80 15.97 10.20 -5.73
CA ALA A 80 14.65 10.56 -5.23
C ALA A 80 13.62 9.48 -5.60
N THR A 81 12.51 9.46 -4.89
CA THR A 81 11.34 8.64 -5.24
C THR A 81 10.15 9.54 -5.57
N TYR A 82 9.46 9.27 -6.66
CA TYR A 82 8.24 10.00 -6.99
C TYR A 82 7.14 9.74 -5.95
N GLU A 83 6.57 10.84 -5.44
CA GLU A 83 5.42 10.80 -4.52
C GLU A 83 4.20 11.40 -5.22
N PRO A 84 3.27 10.57 -5.71
CA PRO A 84 2.13 11.04 -6.48
C PRO A 84 1.27 12.09 -5.75
N ARG A 85 1.11 11.95 -4.43
CA ARG A 85 0.30 12.85 -3.59
C ARG A 85 0.85 14.27 -3.50
N LEU A 86 2.16 14.43 -3.71
CA LEU A 86 2.84 15.72 -3.72
C LEU A 86 3.10 16.24 -5.13
N HIS A 87 2.89 15.40 -6.15
CA HIS A 87 3.31 15.65 -7.53
C HIS A 87 4.77 16.11 -7.64
N ALA A 88 5.60 15.55 -6.79
CA ALA A 88 7.02 15.87 -6.68
C ALA A 88 7.81 14.59 -6.38
N ALA A 89 9.13 14.63 -6.55
CA ALA A 89 9.99 13.56 -6.10
C ALA A 89 10.70 13.96 -4.80
N VAL A 90 10.72 13.03 -3.84
CA VAL A 90 11.35 13.21 -2.52
C VAL A 90 12.77 12.69 -2.57
N ILE A 91 13.77 13.53 -2.31
CA ILE A 91 15.17 13.14 -2.24
C ILE A 91 15.37 12.21 -1.04
N VAL A 92 15.90 11.01 -1.31
CA VAL A 92 16.16 9.98 -0.29
C VAL A 92 17.65 9.74 -0.05
N HIS A 93 18.50 10.15 -1.00
CA HIS A 93 19.97 10.12 -0.91
C HIS A 93 20.55 11.29 -1.67
N CYS A 94 21.57 11.93 -1.13
CA CYS A 94 22.23 13.05 -1.75
C CYS A 94 23.70 13.13 -1.38
N ASN A 95 24.54 13.35 -2.38
CA ASN A 95 25.95 13.73 -2.25
C ASN A 95 26.21 15.14 -2.77
N ASP A 96 25.16 15.82 -3.28
CA ASP A 96 25.22 17.21 -3.75
C ASP A 96 25.09 18.17 -2.55
N PRO A 97 26.04 19.10 -2.33
CA PRO A 97 26.00 20.01 -1.19
C PRO A 97 24.83 21.01 -1.21
N GLY A 98 24.20 21.21 -2.37
CA GLY A 98 23.04 22.11 -2.53
C GLY A 98 21.70 21.48 -2.18
N LEU A 99 21.65 20.17 -1.93
CA LEU A 99 20.42 19.42 -1.71
C LEU A 99 20.57 18.49 -0.50
N GLN A 100 19.45 18.09 0.09
CA GLN A 100 19.45 17.17 1.22
C GLN A 100 18.27 16.21 1.18
N PRO A 101 18.34 15.05 1.87
CA PRO A 101 17.20 14.16 2.01
C PRO A 101 15.97 14.89 2.56
N GLY A 102 14.82 14.66 1.96
CA GLY A 102 13.56 15.33 2.30
C GLY A 102 13.24 16.55 1.44
N ASP A 103 14.23 17.09 0.70
CA ASP A 103 13.95 18.13 -0.28
C ASP A 103 13.10 17.57 -1.44
N LEU A 104 12.31 18.45 -2.05
CA LEU A 104 11.43 18.11 -3.16
C LEU A 104 12.02 18.54 -4.50
N VAL A 105 11.99 17.64 -5.45
CA VAL A 105 12.20 17.96 -6.87
C VAL A 105 10.83 18.15 -7.49
N ASP A 106 10.52 19.39 -7.87
CA ASP A 106 9.25 19.77 -8.47
C ASP A 106 9.17 19.25 -9.91
N LEU A 107 8.13 18.47 -10.20
CA LEU A 107 7.88 17.89 -11.53
C LEU A 107 6.72 18.57 -12.25
N GLY A 108 6.22 19.67 -11.73
CA GLY A 108 5.10 20.44 -12.24
C GLY A 108 4.50 21.32 -11.16
N LYS A 109 3.18 21.36 -11.06
CA LYS A 109 2.50 22.01 -9.93
C LYS A 109 2.58 21.12 -8.69
N SER A 110 3.62 21.29 -7.88
CA SER A 110 3.76 20.57 -6.61
C SER A 110 2.69 21.02 -5.61
N ILE A 111 2.23 20.07 -4.78
CA ILE A 111 1.24 20.34 -3.74
C ILE A 111 1.96 20.71 -2.45
N PRO A 112 1.52 21.79 -1.78
CA PRO A 112 2.05 22.15 -0.47
C PRO A 112 1.93 21.00 0.53
N GLN A 113 3.00 20.74 1.25
CA GLN A 113 2.98 19.82 2.38
C GLN A 113 2.40 20.53 3.62
N PRO A 114 1.90 19.78 4.62
CA PRO A 114 1.60 20.33 5.93
C PRO A 114 2.82 21.09 6.47
N SER A 115 2.61 22.26 7.07
CA SER A 115 3.69 23.12 7.59
C SER A 115 4.43 22.50 8.78
N GLU A 116 3.76 21.62 9.52
CA GLU A 116 4.33 20.95 10.67
C GLU A 116 4.98 19.62 10.26
N SER A 117 6.27 19.47 10.60
CA SER A 117 6.95 18.18 10.53
C SER A 117 6.40 17.28 11.63
N ARG A 118 5.90 16.11 11.25
CA ARG A 118 5.46 15.10 12.22
C ARG A 118 6.56 14.08 12.40
N GLU A 119 6.84 13.72 13.64
CA GLU A 119 7.92 12.81 13.97
C GLU A 119 7.70 11.42 13.35
N CYS A 120 8.80 10.82 12.89
CA CYS A 120 8.89 9.41 12.56
C CYS A 120 9.55 8.70 13.74
N LEU A 121 8.78 7.83 14.42
CA LEU A 121 9.32 7.04 15.53
C LEU A 121 9.85 5.70 15.02
N LEU A 122 11.10 5.40 15.39
CA LEU A 122 11.77 4.15 15.07
C LEU A 122 12.01 3.36 16.36
N ASN A 123 11.59 2.10 16.36
CA ASN A 123 11.76 1.21 17.51
C ASN A 123 12.46 -0.09 17.07
N VAL A 124 13.51 -0.48 17.80
CA VAL A 124 14.30 -1.67 17.54
C VAL A 124 13.85 -2.80 18.45
N LYS A 125 13.58 -3.97 17.86
CA LYS A 125 13.27 -5.20 18.59
C LYS A 125 14.04 -6.37 17.99
N ASP A 126 14.71 -7.13 18.86
CA ASP A 126 15.32 -8.40 18.48
C ASP A 126 14.26 -9.45 18.18
N VAL A 127 14.43 -10.15 17.08
CA VAL A 127 13.53 -11.20 16.63
C VAL A 127 14.35 -12.43 16.23
N ALA A 128 13.94 -13.59 16.75
CA ALA A 128 14.42 -14.88 16.28
C ALA A 128 13.44 -15.42 15.23
N ALA A 129 13.93 -15.75 14.05
CA ALA A 129 13.13 -16.44 13.04
C ALA A 129 13.11 -17.95 13.29
N ARG A 130 12.10 -18.65 12.75
CA ARG A 130 11.99 -20.12 12.86
C ARG A 130 13.23 -20.87 12.37
N ASN A 131 14.00 -20.29 11.46
CA ASN A 131 15.17 -20.92 10.83
C ASN A 131 16.49 -20.55 11.52
N SER A 132 16.49 -20.21 12.80
CA SER A 132 17.66 -19.79 13.57
C SER A 132 18.35 -18.52 13.03
N VAL A 133 17.72 -17.80 12.11
CA VAL A 133 18.22 -16.51 11.61
C VAL A 133 17.80 -15.42 12.60
N HIS A 134 18.78 -14.90 13.33
CA HIS A 134 18.55 -13.77 14.22
C HIS A 134 18.65 -12.45 13.44
N TYR A 135 17.65 -11.59 13.58
CA TYR A 135 17.63 -10.28 12.96
C TYR A 135 17.01 -9.24 13.89
N GLN A 136 17.20 -7.98 13.56
CA GLN A 136 16.57 -6.87 14.25
C GLN A 136 15.42 -6.31 13.43
N ARG A 137 14.27 -6.14 14.06
CA ARG A 137 13.11 -5.47 13.48
C ARG A 137 13.18 -3.99 13.81
N LEU A 138 13.31 -3.15 12.78
CA LEU A 138 13.15 -1.72 12.88
C LEU A 138 11.69 -1.36 12.58
N ALA A 139 10.90 -1.19 13.64
CA ALA A 139 9.50 -0.80 13.52
C ALA A 139 9.40 0.70 13.23
N ILE A 140 8.59 1.04 12.22
CA ILE A 140 8.41 2.39 11.71
C ILE A 140 6.99 2.84 12.06
N PHE A 141 6.87 3.89 12.86
CA PHE A 141 5.60 4.51 13.23
C PHE A 141 5.55 5.92 12.64
N VAL A 142 4.65 6.12 11.70
CA VAL A 142 4.50 7.38 10.97
C VAL A 142 3.05 7.84 11.11
N PRO A 143 2.80 9.05 11.64
CA PRO A 143 1.47 9.63 11.65
C PRO A 143 0.98 9.93 10.23
N GLU A 144 -0.33 10.00 10.04
CA GLU A 144 -0.92 10.43 8.76
C GLU A 144 -0.44 11.86 8.42
N GLY A 145 -0.10 12.07 7.13
CA GLY A 145 0.37 13.36 6.64
C GLY A 145 1.77 13.77 7.11
N VAL A 146 2.68 12.79 7.29
CA VAL A 146 4.08 13.10 7.61
C VAL A 146 4.73 13.96 6.53
N ASN A 147 5.42 15.02 6.95
CA ASN A 147 6.18 15.90 6.07
C ASN A 147 7.52 15.26 5.70
N THR A 148 7.97 15.44 4.45
CA THR A 148 9.25 14.87 3.96
C THR A 148 10.46 15.45 4.66
N ALA A 149 10.36 16.64 5.27
CA ALA A 149 11.41 17.26 6.07
C ALA A 149 11.91 16.36 7.22
N VAL A 150 11.10 15.37 7.65
CA VAL A 150 11.54 14.38 8.64
C VAL A 150 12.82 13.63 8.21
N LEU A 151 13.09 13.55 6.90
CA LEU A 151 14.28 12.87 6.38
C LEU A 151 15.59 13.64 6.63
N LYS A 152 15.53 14.96 6.90
CA LYS A 152 16.72 15.79 7.13
C LYS A 152 17.51 15.32 8.35
N ASP A 153 16.78 15.03 9.43
CA ASP A 153 17.35 14.63 10.71
C ASP A 153 17.20 13.13 11.00
N LEU A 154 16.70 12.37 10.01
CA LEU A 154 16.46 10.95 10.18
C LEU A 154 17.76 10.16 10.27
N THR A 155 18.00 9.61 11.45
CA THR A 155 19.13 8.71 11.75
C THR A 155 18.61 7.35 12.21
N LEU A 156 19.46 6.34 12.09
CA LEU A 156 19.15 5.03 12.67
C LEU A 156 19.27 5.10 14.20
N PRO A 157 18.42 4.38 14.95
CA PRO A 157 18.53 4.30 16.39
C PRO A 157 19.91 3.78 16.85
N LEU A 158 20.47 4.35 17.90
CA LEU A 158 21.79 3.96 18.43
C LEU A 158 21.88 2.50 18.88
N ASN A 159 20.75 1.92 19.27
CA ASN A 159 20.65 0.52 19.67
C ASN A 159 20.41 -0.45 18.50
N LEU A 160 20.44 0.03 17.25
CA LEU A 160 20.39 -0.83 16.07
C LEU A 160 21.80 -1.36 15.74
N ASP A 161 21.97 -2.65 15.83
CA ASP A 161 23.23 -3.33 15.53
C ASP A 161 23.33 -3.69 14.04
N LEU A 162 24.12 -2.91 13.29
CA LEU A 162 24.33 -3.15 11.85
C LEU A 162 25.25 -4.35 11.53
N THR A 163 25.74 -5.09 12.53
CA THR A 163 26.41 -6.39 12.27
C THR A 163 25.42 -7.53 12.06
N ARG A 164 24.12 -7.26 12.24
CA ARG A 164 23.02 -8.21 12.09
C ARG A 164 22.11 -7.81 10.95
N GLY A 165 21.29 -8.75 10.46
CA GLY A 165 20.26 -8.44 9.49
C GLY A 165 19.20 -7.49 10.07
N VAL A 166 18.69 -6.58 9.26
CA VAL A 166 17.70 -5.56 9.64
C VAL A 166 16.42 -5.73 8.82
N VAL A 167 15.26 -5.81 9.46
CA VAL A 167 13.95 -5.83 8.79
C VAL A 167 13.19 -4.54 9.08
N LEU A 168 12.91 -3.78 8.04
CA LEU A 168 12.06 -2.60 8.08
C LEU A 168 10.59 -3.04 8.16
N TRP A 169 9.87 -2.55 9.19
CA TRP A 169 8.53 -3.01 9.51
C TRP A 169 7.60 -1.83 9.84
N GLY A 170 6.48 -1.74 9.15
CA GLY A 170 5.44 -0.75 9.43
C GLY A 170 4.74 -0.24 8.17
N LYS A 171 3.73 0.60 8.33
CA LYS A 171 3.10 1.31 7.21
C LYS A 171 3.78 2.67 7.06
N ALA A 172 4.51 2.87 5.97
CA ALA A 172 5.21 4.11 5.70
C ALA A 172 5.23 4.44 4.19
N PRO A 173 5.44 5.70 3.81
CA PRO A 173 5.63 6.10 2.43
C PRO A 173 6.85 5.41 1.80
N VAL A 174 6.83 5.26 0.47
CA VAL A 174 7.93 4.65 -0.29
C VAL A 174 9.26 5.34 -0.03
N TRP A 175 9.27 6.69 -0.02
CA TRP A 175 10.48 7.48 0.20
C TRP A 175 11.13 7.20 1.57
N LEU A 176 10.33 6.93 2.60
CA LEU A 176 10.84 6.62 3.94
C LEU A 176 11.47 5.22 3.99
N TYR A 177 10.81 4.21 3.40
CA TYR A 177 11.38 2.87 3.26
C TYR A 177 12.70 2.90 2.50
N THR A 178 12.73 3.63 1.38
CA THR A 178 13.92 3.77 0.54
C THR A 178 15.05 4.45 1.31
N ARG A 179 14.77 5.53 2.05
CA ARG A 179 15.76 6.21 2.90
C ARG A 179 16.33 5.30 3.97
N LEU A 180 15.49 4.60 4.72
CA LEU A 180 15.92 3.69 5.78
C LEU A 180 16.74 2.52 5.24
N THR A 181 16.38 1.99 4.06
CA THR A 181 17.19 0.96 3.40
C THR A 181 18.60 1.48 3.07
N LEU A 182 18.71 2.70 2.53
CA LEU A 182 20.00 3.32 2.24
C LEU A 182 20.83 3.58 3.50
N LEU A 183 20.21 3.96 4.60
CA LEU A 183 20.90 4.16 5.88
C LEU A 183 21.40 2.82 6.46
N ALA A 184 20.60 1.76 6.35
CA ALA A 184 20.92 0.44 6.90
C ALA A 184 21.73 -0.45 5.95
N ARG A 185 22.10 0.00 4.74
CA ARG A 185 22.72 -0.81 3.68
C ARG A 185 24.05 -1.49 4.03
N ASN A 186 24.70 -1.03 5.09
CA ASN A 186 25.94 -1.64 5.59
C ASN A 186 25.69 -2.88 6.46
N ALA A 187 24.44 -3.17 6.83
CA ALA A 187 24.09 -4.42 7.48
C ALA A 187 24.37 -5.61 6.53
N PRO A 188 24.57 -6.83 7.06
CA PRO A 188 24.75 -8.05 6.24
C PRO A 188 23.63 -8.21 5.22
N TRP A 189 22.41 -7.88 5.60
CA TRP A 189 21.26 -7.75 4.72
C TRP A 189 20.18 -6.84 5.33
N VAL A 190 19.39 -6.21 4.44
CA VAL A 190 18.22 -5.41 4.79
C VAL A 190 17.00 -6.01 4.11
N GLY A 191 15.97 -6.28 4.89
CA GLY A 191 14.68 -6.76 4.41
C GLY A 191 13.57 -5.75 4.64
N THR A 192 12.55 -5.77 3.81
CA THR A 192 11.31 -5.01 4.01
C THR A 192 10.16 -5.96 4.23
N TYR A 193 9.40 -5.76 5.30
CA TYR A 193 8.22 -6.57 5.58
C TYR A 193 7.12 -6.29 4.56
N ASN A 194 6.55 -7.36 4.01
CA ASN A 194 5.41 -7.31 3.11
C ASN A 194 4.27 -8.16 3.70
N LYS A 195 3.23 -7.50 4.20
CA LYS A 195 2.09 -8.17 4.84
C LYS A 195 1.34 -9.13 3.90
N PRO A 196 1.03 -8.76 2.64
CA PRO A 196 0.42 -9.67 1.67
C PRO A 196 1.19 -10.97 1.44
N LEU A 197 2.50 -10.98 1.64
CA LEU A 197 3.35 -12.17 1.50
C LEU A 197 3.60 -12.89 2.83
N ALA A 198 3.17 -12.34 3.97
CA ALA A 198 3.57 -12.75 5.32
C ALA A 198 5.09 -12.99 5.43
N SER A 199 5.87 -12.19 4.73
CA SER A 199 7.32 -12.37 4.58
C SER A 199 8.03 -11.03 4.62
N PHE A 200 9.32 -11.04 4.90
CA PHE A 200 10.19 -9.93 4.54
C PHE A 200 11.02 -10.28 3.30
N VAL A 201 11.19 -9.30 2.43
CA VAL A 201 11.93 -9.41 1.16
C VAL A 201 13.27 -8.73 1.32
N ILE A 202 14.36 -9.44 0.99
CA ILE A 202 15.72 -8.87 1.01
C ILE A 202 15.84 -7.85 -0.12
N VAL A 203 16.18 -6.61 0.23
CA VAL A 203 16.25 -5.47 -0.69
C VAL A 203 17.64 -4.86 -0.81
N ALA A 204 18.52 -5.10 0.17
CA ALA A 204 19.90 -4.62 0.16
C ALA A 204 20.77 -5.46 1.11
N GLY A 205 22.08 -5.26 1.05
CA GLY A 205 23.05 -5.83 1.99
C GLY A 205 24.33 -6.31 1.30
N GLN A 206 25.31 -6.68 2.13
CA GLN A 206 26.58 -7.21 1.70
C GLN A 206 26.49 -8.74 1.71
N SER A 207 25.92 -9.34 0.67
CA SER A 207 25.93 -10.80 0.38
C SER A 207 26.22 -11.72 1.58
N ALA A 208 25.28 -11.81 2.51
CA ALA A 208 25.40 -12.77 3.62
C ALA A 208 25.05 -14.17 3.09
N PRO A 209 25.73 -15.24 3.54
CA PRO A 209 25.34 -16.59 3.19
C PRO A 209 23.86 -16.84 3.50
N GLY A 210 23.07 -17.24 2.49
CA GLY A 210 21.66 -17.54 2.63
C GLY A 210 20.70 -16.35 2.58
N ALA A 211 21.16 -15.11 2.29
CA ALA A 211 20.31 -13.94 2.11
C ALA A 211 20.75 -13.12 0.90
N SER A 212 20.12 -13.35 -0.23
CA SER A 212 20.36 -12.65 -1.50
C SER A 212 19.23 -11.69 -1.84
N LEU A 213 19.50 -10.69 -2.65
CA LEU A 213 18.48 -9.77 -3.17
C LEU A 213 17.29 -10.56 -3.74
N GLY A 214 16.08 -10.22 -3.31
CA GLY A 214 14.86 -10.89 -3.75
C GLY A 214 14.56 -12.21 -3.03
N ASP A 215 15.36 -12.65 -2.06
CA ASP A 215 14.94 -13.74 -1.18
C ASP A 215 13.82 -13.27 -0.27
N ALA A 216 12.86 -14.17 0.00
CA ALA A 216 11.75 -13.90 0.90
C ALA A 216 11.74 -14.91 2.05
N PHE A 217 11.61 -14.40 3.28
CA PHE A 217 11.58 -15.21 4.48
C PHE A 217 10.22 -15.10 5.15
N HIS A 218 9.50 -16.23 5.23
CA HIS A 218 8.20 -16.28 5.87
C HIS A 218 8.29 -16.11 7.39
N LEU A 219 7.34 -15.37 7.92
CA LEU A 219 7.20 -15.13 9.34
C LEU A 219 6.36 -16.23 10.02
N VAL A 220 6.53 -16.35 11.31
CA VAL A 220 5.58 -17.12 12.15
C VAL A 220 4.32 -16.30 12.28
N THR A 221 3.19 -16.89 11.87
CA THR A 221 1.88 -16.26 11.89
C THR A 221 1.04 -16.79 13.06
N GLY A 222 0.04 -16.00 13.46
CA GLY A 222 -0.96 -16.34 14.46
C GLY A 222 -2.18 -17.05 13.85
N PRO A 223 -3.21 -17.33 14.66
CA PRO A 223 -4.49 -17.78 14.15
C PRO A 223 -5.12 -16.72 13.25
N ALA A 224 -5.86 -17.16 12.21
CA ALA A 224 -6.47 -16.27 11.24
C ALA A 224 -7.60 -15.43 11.86
N CYS A 225 -7.49 -14.11 11.78
CA CYS A 225 -8.52 -13.18 12.23
C CYS A 225 -9.70 -13.10 11.24
N PRO A 226 -10.84 -12.46 11.61
CA PRO A 226 -11.93 -12.19 10.68
C PRO A 226 -11.49 -11.37 9.45
N ALA A 227 -12.16 -11.60 8.30
CA ALA A 227 -12.02 -10.79 7.10
C ALA A 227 -13.39 -10.38 6.58
N ILE A 228 -13.59 -9.09 6.34
CA ILE A 228 -14.86 -8.50 5.87
C ILE A 228 -14.68 -8.07 4.42
N LEU A 229 -15.42 -8.72 3.52
CA LEU A 229 -15.50 -8.31 2.13
C LEU A 229 -16.45 -7.13 1.98
N ILE A 230 -16.04 -6.09 1.26
CA ILE A 230 -16.87 -4.94 0.90
C ILE A 230 -17.19 -5.05 -0.58
N GLY A 231 -18.45 -5.35 -0.89
CA GLY A 231 -18.97 -5.64 -2.24
C GLY A 231 -20.09 -4.71 -2.65
N GLY A 232 -20.49 -4.82 -3.92
CA GLY A 232 -21.60 -4.06 -4.51
C GLY A 232 -21.33 -3.67 -5.97
N PRO A 233 -22.32 -3.16 -6.70
CA PRO A 233 -22.18 -2.80 -8.11
C PRO A 233 -21.18 -1.66 -8.34
N PRO A 234 -20.70 -1.45 -9.57
CA PRO A 234 -19.85 -0.31 -9.90
C PRO A 234 -20.47 1.03 -9.49
N ASN A 235 -19.63 1.97 -9.07
CA ASN A 235 -20.01 3.34 -8.67
C ASN A 235 -20.93 3.47 -7.45
N SER A 236 -21.04 2.44 -6.60
CA SER A 236 -21.88 2.47 -5.39
C SER A 236 -21.16 2.99 -4.13
N GLY A 237 -19.91 3.42 -4.21
CA GLY A 237 -19.16 3.96 -3.05
C GLY A 237 -18.29 2.95 -2.30
N LYS A 238 -18.10 1.73 -2.80
CA LYS A 238 -17.31 0.65 -2.15
C LYS A 238 -15.96 1.10 -1.60
N SER A 239 -15.12 1.66 -2.47
CA SER A 239 -13.75 2.04 -2.06
C SER A 239 -13.74 3.22 -1.09
N VAL A 240 -14.76 4.11 -1.15
CA VAL A 240 -14.95 5.19 -0.17
C VAL A 240 -15.31 4.59 1.18
N LEU A 241 -16.29 3.68 1.22
CA LEU A 241 -16.69 2.97 2.44
C LEU A 241 -15.52 2.16 3.03
N ALA A 242 -14.80 1.39 2.20
CA ALA A 242 -13.67 0.59 2.64
C ALA A 242 -12.58 1.46 3.31
N ASN A 243 -12.26 2.59 2.69
CA ASN A 243 -11.28 3.53 3.24
C ASN A 243 -11.77 4.16 4.55
N ALA A 244 -13.03 4.60 4.60
CA ALA A 244 -13.63 5.20 5.79
C ALA A 244 -13.68 4.22 6.96
N LEU A 245 -14.11 2.98 6.72
CA LEU A 245 -14.09 1.91 7.72
C LEU A 245 -12.67 1.60 8.20
N ALA A 246 -11.70 1.52 7.29
CA ALA A 246 -10.31 1.29 7.68
C ALA A 246 -9.76 2.40 8.59
N ILE A 247 -10.09 3.65 8.32
CA ILE A 247 -9.69 4.80 9.15
C ILE A 247 -10.39 4.73 10.52
N GLY A 248 -11.71 4.54 10.54
CA GLY A 248 -12.50 4.48 11.77
C GLY A 248 -12.06 3.33 12.68
N LEU A 249 -11.87 2.13 12.11
CA LEU A 249 -11.39 0.95 12.82
C LEU A 249 -9.97 1.15 13.39
N LYS A 250 -9.06 1.75 12.63
CA LYS A 250 -7.70 2.05 13.12
C LYS A 250 -7.69 3.06 14.26
N ARG A 251 -8.55 4.07 14.20
CA ARG A 251 -8.70 5.05 15.30
C ARG A 251 -9.20 4.38 16.59
N LYS A 252 -10.15 3.45 16.46
CA LYS A 252 -10.78 2.78 17.61
C LYS A 252 -9.95 1.63 18.18
N PHE A 253 -9.30 0.84 17.32
CA PHE A 253 -8.69 -0.44 17.67
C PHE A 253 -7.18 -0.55 17.38
N GLY A 254 -6.58 0.50 16.86
CA GLY A 254 -5.14 0.54 16.58
C GLY A 254 -4.74 0.15 15.16
N PRO A 255 -3.42 0.16 14.88
CA PRO A 255 -2.89 0.08 13.52
C PRO A 255 -2.95 -1.33 12.89
N GLU A 256 -3.33 -2.35 13.63
CA GLU A 256 -3.32 -3.75 13.19
C GLU A 256 -4.53 -4.13 12.30
N ILE A 257 -5.24 -3.13 11.78
CA ILE A 257 -6.29 -3.28 10.77
C ILE A 257 -5.64 -3.24 9.38
N HIS A 258 -5.85 -4.28 8.58
CA HIS A 258 -5.35 -4.33 7.21
C HIS A 258 -6.48 -4.11 6.20
N MET A 259 -6.21 -3.32 5.15
CA MET A 259 -7.09 -3.21 4.00
C MET A 259 -6.39 -3.80 2.77
N GLN A 260 -6.97 -4.86 2.21
CA GLN A 260 -6.54 -5.49 0.98
C GLN A 260 -7.43 -5.01 -0.17
N ARG A 261 -6.84 -4.34 -1.15
CA ARG A 261 -7.54 -4.00 -2.39
C ARG A 261 -7.42 -5.15 -3.37
N ALA A 262 -8.57 -5.70 -3.78
CA ALA A 262 -8.67 -6.83 -4.69
C ALA A 262 -9.42 -6.43 -5.97
N HIS A 263 -8.94 -5.40 -6.65
CA HIS A 263 -9.48 -4.92 -7.92
C HIS A 263 -8.35 -4.52 -8.89
N ALA A 264 -8.62 -4.71 -10.18
CA ALA A 264 -7.64 -4.50 -11.25
C ALA A 264 -7.71 -3.11 -11.90
N ASP A 265 -8.49 -2.18 -11.36
CA ASP A 265 -8.77 -0.87 -11.96
C ASP A 265 -7.61 0.14 -11.88
N GLY A 266 -6.53 -0.24 -11.21
CA GLY A 266 -5.34 0.62 -11.09
C GLY A 266 -5.40 1.65 -9.97
N GLU A 267 -6.48 1.70 -9.19
CA GLU A 267 -6.61 2.60 -8.04
C GLU A 267 -5.76 2.10 -6.85
N GLY A 268 -5.09 3.02 -6.19
CA GLY A 268 -4.37 2.80 -4.93
C GLY A 268 -4.83 3.81 -3.87
N ASP A 269 -4.31 3.73 -2.65
CA ASP A 269 -4.61 4.71 -1.58
C ASP A 269 -4.31 6.15 -2.01
N TRP A 270 -3.28 6.34 -2.85
CA TRP A 270 -2.88 7.61 -3.43
C TRP A 270 -3.95 8.19 -4.37
N PHE A 271 -4.72 7.34 -5.08
CA PHE A 271 -5.69 7.79 -6.06
C PHE A 271 -6.81 8.63 -5.42
N VAL A 272 -7.36 8.17 -4.31
CA VAL A 272 -8.43 8.90 -3.60
C VAL A 272 -7.94 10.29 -3.17
N GLN A 273 -6.72 10.38 -2.63
CA GLN A 273 -6.14 11.63 -2.16
C GLN A 273 -5.81 12.60 -3.32
N MET A 274 -5.24 12.08 -4.42
CA MET A 274 -4.98 12.92 -5.60
C MET A 274 -6.27 13.37 -6.27
N TYR A 275 -7.26 12.49 -6.39
CA TYR A 275 -8.52 12.81 -7.06
C TYR A 275 -9.35 13.84 -6.29
N ALA A 276 -9.15 13.98 -4.99
CA ALA A 276 -9.71 15.04 -4.17
C ALA A 276 -9.22 16.44 -4.57
N ASN A 277 -8.02 16.52 -5.15
CA ASN A 277 -7.43 17.78 -5.61
C ASN A 277 -7.69 18.00 -7.10
N VAL A 278 -8.42 19.07 -7.44
CA VAL A 278 -8.82 19.38 -8.83
C VAL A 278 -7.62 19.48 -9.77
N ASP A 279 -6.49 20.05 -9.31
CA ASP A 279 -5.28 20.20 -10.10
C ASP A 279 -4.57 18.88 -10.41
N LEU A 280 -4.87 17.82 -9.64
CA LEU A 280 -4.26 16.49 -9.78
C LEU A 280 -5.17 15.45 -10.45
N GLN A 281 -6.44 15.75 -10.68
CA GLN A 281 -7.40 14.76 -11.20
C GLN A 281 -6.94 14.15 -12.52
N ALA A 282 -6.47 14.97 -13.46
CA ALA A 282 -5.97 14.50 -14.75
C ALA A 282 -4.78 13.55 -14.57
N ARG A 283 -3.82 13.92 -13.72
CA ARG A 283 -2.64 13.08 -13.43
C ARG A 283 -3.02 11.81 -12.69
N ALA A 284 -3.96 11.85 -11.75
CA ALA A 284 -4.50 10.69 -11.08
C ALA A 284 -5.10 9.68 -12.08
N MET A 285 -5.83 10.18 -13.06
CA MET A 285 -6.42 9.35 -14.12
C MET A 285 -5.37 8.73 -15.04
N GLU A 286 -4.33 9.47 -15.44
CA GLU A 286 -3.21 8.91 -16.21
C GLU A 286 -2.51 7.77 -15.47
N LEU A 287 -2.15 7.99 -14.20
CA LEU A 287 -1.51 6.99 -13.38
C LEU A 287 -2.40 5.76 -13.16
N ARG A 288 -3.72 5.96 -13.00
CA ARG A 288 -4.70 4.88 -12.92
C ARG A 288 -4.71 4.05 -14.19
N HIS A 289 -4.75 4.68 -15.36
CA HIS A 289 -4.74 3.97 -16.64
C HIS A 289 -3.44 3.18 -16.83
N ALA A 290 -2.29 3.77 -16.52
CA ALA A 290 -1.00 3.09 -16.61
C ALA A 290 -0.87 1.90 -15.65
N ALA A 291 -1.58 1.97 -14.52
CA ALA A 291 -1.56 0.96 -13.46
C ALA A 291 -2.65 -0.11 -13.60
N LYS A 292 -3.57 0.03 -14.56
CA LYS A 292 -4.66 -0.92 -14.76
C LYS A 292 -4.12 -2.31 -15.06
N ALA A 293 -4.58 -3.29 -14.29
CA ALA A 293 -4.26 -4.70 -14.45
C ALA A 293 -5.37 -5.44 -15.21
N LYS A 294 -5.09 -6.66 -15.61
CA LYS A 294 -6.11 -7.60 -16.10
C LYS A 294 -6.41 -8.63 -15.01
N TYR A 295 -7.66 -9.02 -14.92
CA TYR A 295 -8.05 -10.19 -14.14
C TYR A 295 -7.49 -11.44 -14.80
N THR A 296 -6.75 -12.23 -14.05
CA THR A 296 -6.18 -13.52 -14.43
C THR A 296 -6.37 -14.48 -13.25
N ASP A 297 -6.29 -15.80 -13.48
CA ASP A 297 -6.31 -16.78 -12.37
C ASP A 297 -5.27 -16.46 -11.32
N ARG A 298 -4.07 -16.04 -11.76
CA ARG A 298 -2.98 -15.62 -10.87
C ARG A 298 -3.36 -14.41 -10.02
N PHE A 299 -4.14 -13.45 -10.57
CA PHE A 299 -4.62 -12.28 -9.83
C PHE A 299 -5.46 -12.71 -8.62
N PHE A 300 -6.45 -13.57 -8.83
CA PHE A 300 -7.33 -14.04 -7.76
C PHE A 300 -6.61 -14.91 -6.74
N LEU A 301 -5.74 -15.82 -7.19
CA LEU A 301 -4.90 -16.64 -6.29
C LEU A 301 -3.97 -15.78 -5.45
N HIS A 302 -3.35 -14.75 -6.03
CA HIS A 302 -2.49 -13.83 -5.31
C HIS A 302 -3.26 -13.06 -4.23
N HIS A 303 -4.43 -12.48 -4.57
CA HIS A 303 -5.23 -11.75 -3.60
C HIS A 303 -5.84 -12.65 -2.53
N ALA A 304 -6.22 -13.87 -2.86
CA ALA A 304 -6.67 -14.86 -1.88
C ALA A 304 -5.55 -15.22 -0.88
N ALA A 305 -4.35 -15.47 -1.38
CA ALA A 305 -3.17 -15.69 -0.52
C ALA A 305 -2.86 -14.45 0.32
N ALA A 306 -2.92 -13.25 -0.26
CA ALA A 306 -2.69 -12.00 0.45
C ALA A 306 -3.70 -11.76 1.58
N VAL A 307 -4.99 -12.06 1.37
CA VAL A 307 -6.01 -12.00 2.42
C VAL A 307 -5.71 -13.00 3.52
N GLN A 308 -5.39 -14.26 3.18
CA GLN A 308 -5.05 -15.29 4.17
C GLN A 308 -3.84 -14.86 5.02
N ASN A 309 -2.76 -14.44 4.39
CA ASN A 309 -1.54 -13.97 5.05
C ASN A 309 -1.81 -12.73 5.94
N ALA A 310 -2.65 -11.82 5.47
CA ALA A 310 -3.05 -10.65 6.25
C ALA A 310 -3.89 -11.04 7.47
N ARG A 311 -4.79 -12.03 7.36
CA ARG A 311 -5.57 -12.55 8.49
C ARG A 311 -4.71 -13.15 9.60
N GLU A 312 -3.62 -13.78 9.24
CA GLU A 312 -2.68 -14.41 10.19
C GLU A 312 -1.72 -13.39 10.84
N THR A 313 -1.70 -12.14 10.35
CA THR A 313 -0.77 -11.10 10.80
C THR A 313 -1.45 -9.79 11.20
N SER A 314 -2.78 -9.79 11.29
CA SER A 314 -3.60 -8.64 11.65
C SER A 314 -4.66 -9.02 12.69
N ARG A 315 -5.38 -8.02 13.19
CA ARG A 315 -6.56 -8.23 14.04
C ARG A 315 -7.85 -8.29 13.24
N LEU A 316 -7.91 -7.59 12.11
CA LEU A 316 -9.02 -7.59 11.17
C LEU A 316 -8.51 -7.26 9.77
N VAL A 317 -9.10 -7.91 8.76
CA VAL A 317 -8.86 -7.59 7.35
C VAL A 317 -10.13 -7.05 6.71
N LEU A 318 -10.03 -5.90 6.06
CA LEU A 318 -11.05 -5.40 5.12
C LEU A 318 -10.61 -5.75 3.70
N VAL A 319 -11.50 -6.26 2.89
CA VAL A 319 -11.24 -6.61 1.48
C VAL A 319 -12.11 -5.72 0.59
N ASP A 320 -11.48 -4.70 -0.03
CA ASP A 320 -12.15 -3.85 -1.04
C ASP A 320 -12.22 -4.65 -2.36
N PHE A 321 -13.40 -5.19 -2.63
CA PHE A 321 -13.62 -6.09 -3.75
C PHE A 321 -14.18 -5.34 -4.96
N GLY A 322 -13.48 -5.44 -6.09
CA GLY A 322 -13.85 -4.78 -7.33
C GLY A 322 -14.44 -5.72 -8.35
N GLY A 323 -15.29 -5.17 -9.22
CA GLY A 323 -15.86 -5.90 -10.36
C GLY A 323 -17.32 -6.31 -10.17
N VAL A 324 -17.76 -7.16 -11.08
CA VAL A 324 -19.06 -7.85 -11.04
C VAL A 324 -18.78 -9.29 -10.59
N PRO A 325 -19.64 -9.92 -9.76
CA PRO A 325 -19.44 -11.29 -9.32
C PRO A 325 -19.24 -12.27 -10.48
N ASN A 326 -18.18 -13.07 -10.42
CA ASN A 326 -17.91 -14.13 -11.40
C ASN A 326 -17.43 -15.43 -10.73
N ASN A 327 -17.22 -16.49 -11.51
CA ASN A 327 -16.83 -17.79 -10.97
C ASN A 327 -15.40 -17.83 -10.44
N GLU A 328 -14.50 -16.99 -10.96
CA GLU A 328 -13.07 -16.98 -10.62
C GLU A 328 -12.83 -16.30 -9.26
N ASP A 329 -13.75 -15.42 -8.84
CA ASP A 329 -13.68 -14.66 -7.59
C ASP A 329 -13.91 -15.53 -6.33
N VAL A 330 -14.49 -16.72 -6.48
CA VAL A 330 -14.85 -17.62 -5.36
C VAL A 330 -13.62 -17.99 -4.51
N THR A 331 -12.45 -18.10 -5.11
CA THR A 331 -11.20 -18.38 -4.38
C THR A 331 -10.88 -17.31 -3.34
N LEU A 332 -11.13 -16.05 -3.68
CA LEU A 332 -10.96 -14.91 -2.77
C LEU A 332 -12.05 -14.88 -1.69
N LEU A 333 -13.31 -15.14 -2.06
CA LEU A 333 -14.44 -15.23 -1.12
C LEU A 333 -14.17 -16.20 0.01
N HIS A 334 -13.67 -17.40 -0.28
CA HIS A 334 -13.38 -18.43 0.72
C HIS A 334 -12.27 -18.03 1.73
N ARG A 335 -11.62 -16.89 1.53
CA ARG A 335 -10.68 -16.29 2.50
C ARG A 335 -11.33 -15.23 3.38
N CYS A 336 -12.56 -14.84 3.09
CA CYS A 336 -13.35 -13.93 3.90
C CYS A 336 -14.26 -14.69 4.87
N THR A 337 -14.79 -13.99 5.86
CA THR A 337 -15.70 -14.54 6.88
C THR A 337 -17.06 -13.85 6.85
N HIS A 338 -17.04 -12.54 6.59
CA HIS A 338 -18.22 -11.68 6.56
C HIS A 338 -18.22 -10.82 5.32
N TYR A 339 -19.36 -10.20 5.02
CA TYR A 339 -19.44 -9.21 3.97
C TYR A 339 -20.33 -8.02 4.34
N ILE A 340 -20.02 -6.89 3.73
CA ILE A 340 -20.83 -5.67 3.70
C ILE A 340 -21.15 -5.39 2.24
N LEU A 341 -22.41 -5.15 1.92
CA LEU A 341 -22.84 -4.67 0.61
C LEU A 341 -23.14 -3.18 0.66
N ILE A 342 -22.72 -2.46 -0.38
CA ILE A 342 -23.12 -1.08 -0.59
C ILE A 342 -23.61 -0.92 -2.02
N SER A 343 -24.82 -0.42 -2.19
CA SER A 343 -25.48 -0.27 -3.49
C SER A 343 -26.36 0.96 -3.57
N SER A 344 -26.31 1.66 -4.70
CA SER A 344 -27.30 2.67 -5.09
C SER A 344 -28.45 2.09 -5.91
N ARG A 345 -28.42 0.76 -6.13
CA ARG A 345 -29.42 0.02 -6.92
C ARG A 345 -29.85 -1.25 -6.18
N ASP A 346 -31.08 -1.29 -5.75
CA ASP A 346 -31.63 -2.43 -4.99
C ASP A 346 -31.75 -3.70 -5.84
N ASP A 347 -31.95 -3.55 -7.16
CA ASP A 347 -32.02 -4.67 -8.11
C ASP A 347 -30.71 -5.49 -8.18
N ALA A 348 -29.58 -4.91 -7.82
CA ALA A 348 -28.29 -5.61 -7.81
C ALA A 348 -28.02 -6.41 -6.52
N LEU A 349 -28.72 -6.12 -5.43
CA LEU A 349 -28.46 -6.73 -4.13
C LEU A 349 -28.66 -8.24 -4.09
N PRO A 350 -29.75 -8.83 -4.70
CA PRO A 350 -29.97 -10.27 -4.67
C PRO A 350 -28.82 -11.08 -5.29
N GLU A 351 -28.23 -10.61 -6.39
CA GLU A 351 -27.09 -11.28 -7.04
C GLU A 351 -25.86 -11.26 -6.12
N TRP A 352 -25.59 -10.12 -5.50
CA TRP A 352 -24.47 -9.98 -4.57
C TRP A 352 -24.67 -10.80 -3.29
N HIS A 353 -25.87 -10.86 -2.74
CA HIS A 353 -26.19 -11.75 -1.62
C HIS A 353 -25.96 -13.21 -1.98
N ASN A 354 -26.50 -13.66 -3.13
CA ASN A 354 -26.29 -15.01 -3.60
C ASN A 354 -24.80 -15.35 -3.77
N PHE A 355 -24.02 -14.42 -4.33
CA PHE A 355 -22.60 -14.57 -4.50
C PHE A 355 -21.87 -14.71 -3.15
N CYS A 356 -22.12 -13.82 -2.20
CA CYS A 356 -21.44 -13.83 -0.91
C CYS A 356 -21.90 -15.00 -0.03
N THR A 357 -23.21 -15.25 0.07
CA THR A 357 -23.77 -16.24 1.00
C THR A 357 -23.69 -17.65 0.43
N ASN A 358 -24.30 -17.88 -0.75
CA ASN A 358 -24.45 -19.24 -1.28
C ASN A 358 -23.16 -19.77 -1.89
N ARG A 359 -22.36 -18.90 -2.52
CA ARG A 359 -21.12 -19.33 -3.16
C ARG A 359 -19.90 -19.13 -2.26
N GLY A 360 -19.88 -18.07 -1.44
CA GLY A 360 -18.77 -17.74 -0.54
C GLY A 360 -18.90 -18.32 0.86
N GLY A 361 -20.11 -18.66 1.31
CA GLY A 361 -20.37 -19.10 2.69
C GLY A 361 -20.19 -17.98 3.74
N LEU A 362 -20.27 -16.72 3.31
CA LEU A 362 -20.02 -15.56 4.16
C LEU A 362 -21.27 -15.16 4.95
N GLN A 363 -21.06 -14.58 6.13
CA GLN A 363 -22.13 -14.00 6.95
C GLN A 363 -22.35 -12.53 6.56
N CYS A 364 -23.62 -12.15 6.35
CA CYS A 364 -23.96 -10.75 6.11
C CYS A 364 -23.77 -9.94 7.39
N LEU A 365 -22.93 -8.92 7.33
CA LEU A 365 -22.72 -7.97 8.42
C LEU A 365 -23.61 -6.75 8.24
N ALA A 366 -23.60 -6.15 7.04
CA ALA A 366 -24.40 -4.98 6.75
C ALA A 366 -24.78 -4.86 5.27
N VAL A 367 -25.92 -4.21 5.01
CA VAL A 367 -26.35 -3.72 3.70
C VAL A 367 -26.54 -2.22 3.79
N ILE A 368 -25.91 -1.48 2.90
CA ILE A 368 -25.94 -0.01 2.85
C ILE A 368 -26.57 0.42 1.52
N HIS A 369 -27.75 1.01 1.59
CA HIS A 369 -28.38 1.67 0.45
C HIS A 369 -27.71 3.05 0.28
N SER A 370 -26.87 3.14 -0.74
CA SER A 370 -26.04 4.33 -1.01
C SER A 370 -26.89 5.45 -1.60
N THR A 371 -26.79 6.64 -1.02
CA THR A 371 -27.39 7.87 -1.56
C THR A 371 -26.35 8.97 -1.74
N LEU A 372 -26.67 9.97 -2.58
CA LEU A 372 -25.88 11.18 -2.74
C LEU A 372 -26.28 12.26 -1.72
N ASP A 373 -27.39 12.09 -1.04
CA ASP A 373 -27.88 13.01 0.00
C ASP A 373 -27.20 12.72 1.34
N ALA A 374 -27.04 13.76 2.15
CA ALA A 374 -26.59 13.61 3.54
C ALA A 374 -27.72 12.96 4.35
N LYS A 375 -27.68 11.64 4.48
CA LYS A 375 -28.71 10.82 5.14
C LYS A 375 -28.08 9.70 5.94
N LEU A 376 -28.67 9.40 7.09
CA LEU A 376 -28.47 8.19 7.87
C LEU A 376 -29.83 7.74 8.39
N GLU A 377 -30.30 6.57 7.96
CA GLU A 377 -31.53 5.93 8.41
C GLU A 377 -31.27 4.43 8.60
N ILE A 378 -31.47 3.94 9.81
CA ILE A 378 -31.34 2.52 10.12
C ILE A 378 -32.68 1.84 9.86
N LEU A 379 -32.70 0.92 8.90
CA LEU A 379 -33.89 0.18 8.53
C LEU A 379 -34.11 -1.05 9.43
N GLN A 380 -33.03 -1.77 9.73
CA GLN A 380 -33.03 -2.90 10.67
C GLN A 380 -31.65 -3.14 11.29
N ARG A 381 -31.60 -3.92 12.39
CA ARG A 381 -30.35 -4.33 13.07
C ARG A 381 -30.17 -5.85 13.12
N THR A 382 -31.20 -6.61 12.83
CA THR A 382 -31.21 -8.10 12.82
C THR A 382 -31.99 -8.62 11.63
N PRO A 383 -31.52 -9.70 10.94
CA PRO A 383 -30.35 -10.54 11.23
C PRO A 383 -29.02 -9.89 10.85
N TYR A 384 -29.00 -8.81 10.12
CA TYR A 384 -27.84 -7.98 9.75
C TYR A 384 -28.25 -6.49 9.85
N LEU A 385 -27.29 -5.62 9.90
CA LEU A 385 -27.53 -4.18 9.86
C LEU A 385 -27.93 -3.76 8.45
N GLU A 386 -29.07 -3.05 8.32
CA GLU A 386 -29.49 -2.46 7.05
C GLU A 386 -29.76 -0.98 7.24
N LEU A 387 -29.18 -0.15 6.37
CA LEU A 387 -29.30 1.30 6.50
C LEU A 387 -29.23 2.01 5.14
N ILE A 388 -29.86 3.19 5.08
CA ILE A 388 -29.66 4.16 4.01
C ILE A 388 -28.62 5.16 4.50
N ALA A 389 -27.55 5.38 3.74
CA ALA A 389 -26.49 6.30 4.14
C ALA A 389 -25.84 7.00 2.94
N GLY A 390 -25.39 8.23 3.18
CA GLY A 390 -24.66 9.06 2.25
C GLY A 390 -24.24 10.41 2.83
N PRO A 391 -23.58 11.26 2.03
CA PRO A 391 -23.09 11.00 0.67
C PRO A 391 -21.78 10.19 0.66
N TRP A 392 -21.56 9.40 -0.40
CA TRP A 392 -20.32 8.64 -0.62
C TRP A 392 -19.51 9.22 -1.78
N HIS A 393 -19.09 10.48 -1.65
CA HIS A 393 -18.30 11.15 -2.68
C HIS A 393 -16.81 10.82 -2.55
N ARG A 394 -16.15 10.63 -3.69
CA ARG A 394 -14.69 10.49 -3.74
C ARG A 394 -14.02 11.82 -3.45
N GLY A 395 -13.07 11.81 -2.52
CA GLY A 395 -12.22 12.97 -2.25
C GLY A 395 -12.81 14.02 -1.33
N GLU A 396 -13.96 13.79 -0.73
CA GLU A 396 -14.48 14.69 0.31
C GLU A 396 -13.94 14.31 1.68
N ASP A 397 -13.49 15.31 2.45
CA ASP A 397 -13.05 15.14 3.83
C ASP A 397 -14.23 14.83 4.78
N LYS A 398 -15.46 15.08 4.32
CA LYS A 398 -16.69 14.82 5.08
C LYS A 398 -17.29 13.47 4.68
N LEU A 399 -16.71 12.41 5.19
CA LEU A 399 -17.34 11.08 5.16
C LEU A 399 -18.52 11.04 6.15
N PRO A 400 -19.55 10.20 5.91
CA PRO A 400 -20.65 10.04 6.86
C PRO A 400 -20.17 9.28 8.11
N ASN A 401 -19.45 9.99 8.99
CA ASN A 401 -18.78 9.42 10.17
C ASN A 401 -19.76 8.64 11.06
N GLU A 402 -20.98 9.16 11.26
CA GLU A 402 -22.02 8.49 12.04
C GLU A 402 -22.38 7.12 11.45
N SER A 403 -22.50 7.03 10.12
CA SER A 403 -22.77 5.74 9.45
C SER A 403 -21.63 4.74 9.63
N ILE A 404 -20.38 5.21 9.62
CA ILE A 404 -19.20 4.38 9.87
C ILE A 404 -19.20 3.87 11.31
N GLU A 405 -19.49 4.74 12.28
CA GLU A 405 -19.57 4.37 13.69
C GLU A 405 -20.65 3.31 13.93
N VAL A 406 -21.85 3.47 13.35
CA VAL A 406 -22.94 2.48 13.45
C VAL A 406 -22.52 1.11 12.91
N VAL A 407 -21.82 1.05 11.77
CA VAL A 407 -21.32 -0.21 11.21
C VAL A 407 -20.25 -0.83 12.12
N ILE A 408 -19.34 -0.04 12.66
CA ILE A 408 -18.27 -0.51 13.57
C ILE A 408 -18.86 -1.02 14.89
N GLU A 409 -19.84 -0.34 15.45
CA GLU A 409 -20.54 -0.78 16.66
C GLU A 409 -21.28 -2.10 16.45
N HIS A 410 -21.99 -2.22 15.32
CA HIS A 410 -22.67 -3.46 14.97
C HIS A 410 -21.71 -4.64 14.81
N ALA A 411 -20.59 -4.44 14.12
CA ALA A 411 -19.53 -5.45 13.98
C ALA A 411 -18.98 -5.89 15.36
N SER A 412 -18.75 -4.92 16.24
CA SER A 412 -18.26 -5.18 17.60
C SER A 412 -19.28 -5.96 18.44
N ALA A 413 -20.57 -5.65 18.31
CA ALA A 413 -21.65 -6.34 19.03
C ALA A 413 -21.82 -7.80 18.59
N LEU A 414 -21.46 -8.14 17.34
CA LEU A 414 -21.46 -9.53 16.84
C LEU A 414 -20.20 -10.32 17.22
N GLY A 415 -19.34 -9.77 18.07
CA GLY A 415 -18.12 -10.44 18.51
C GLY A 415 -17.04 -10.53 17.43
N ILE A 416 -17.15 -9.75 16.38
CA ILE A 416 -16.04 -9.51 15.47
C ILE A 416 -15.05 -8.67 16.28
N SER A 417 -14.36 -9.38 17.19
CA SER A 417 -13.40 -8.79 18.12
C SER A 417 -12.20 -8.27 17.33
N VAL A 418 -12.06 -7.00 17.35
CA VAL A 418 -10.91 -6.29 16.85
C VAL A 418 -9.93 -6.02 17.98
#